data_460695481d299076113f3757b4709b65
#
_entry.id   460695481d299076113f3757b4709b65
#
_cell.length_a   1.000
_cell.length_b   1.000
_cell.length_c   1.000
_cell.angle_alpha   90.00
_cell.angle_beta   90.00
_cell.angle_gamma   90.00
#
_symmetry.space_group_name_H-M   'P 1'
#
loop_
_entity.id
_entity.type
_entity.pdbx_description
1 polymer ?
#
loop_
_entity_poly.entity_id
_entity_poly.type
_entity_poly.pdbx_seq_one_letter_code
_entity_poly.pdbx_strand_id
1 'polypeptide(L)'
;MKDLKDLNLLDRFLFAEAMEDPQNMRDVLEIILGKDVVLKHLPQTEKEARISPAYRFAKVDVWAKDTDEVVYDTEVQGTNTKNLPKRSRYYESIIDAKLLKPGERDFNKMNDVYIILIAPFDLFGKRKYMYTFEMTCKEDPSVSLEDGATRIFLNTHGENPDEVSPELVELLHYIEHTTQDMADGCKSERIHKMQKRICSIKSSEEVSVRYMQRWEEMEMEKEAARELGLAEGRTQGLTEGRTQGLAEGRAEGRAEGRAEGRSSMARLIDKLLEENRIEDCKRIAKDPEFCQHLMEEFGIE
;
A
#
# COMPACT_ATOMS: atom_id res chain seq x y z
N MET A 1 9.63 18.99 8.01
CA MET A 1 10.76 18.01 7.98
C MET A 1 11.30 17.84 9.39
N LYS A 2 11.64 16.60 9.81
CA LYS A 2 12.45 16.40 11.02
C LYS A 2 13.91 16.63 10.68
N ASP A 3 14.70 17.15 11.63
CA ASP A 3 16.15 17.23 11.43
C ASP A 3 16.77 15.82 11.40
N LEU A 4 17.86 15.63 10.64
CA LEU A 4 18.56 14.33 10.56
C LEU A 4 18.98 13.81 11.95
N LYS A 5 19.41 14.71 12.84
CA LYS A 5 19.80 14.37 14.23
C LYS A 5 18.66 13.78 15.07
N ASP A 6 17.40 14.13 14.74
CA ASP A 6 16.19 13.72 15.49
C ASP A 6 15.52 12.46 14.90
N LEU A 7 16.08 11.91 13.82
CA LEU A 7 15.61 10.66 13.25
C LEU A 7 15.98 9.48 14.14
N ASN A 8 15.13 8.45 14.12
CA ASN A 8 15.45 7.12 14.67
C ASN A 8 15.59 6.09 13.54
N LEU A 9 16.01 4.89 13.84
CA LEU A 9 16.22 3.83 12.85
C LEU A 9 14.91 3.27 12.25
N LEU A 10 13.73 3.69 12.69
CA LEU A 10 12.46 3.44 11.97
C LEU A 10 12.27 4.37 10.77
N ASP A 11 13.09 5.42 10.65
CA ASP A 11 13.15 6.24 9.45
C ASP A 11 13.95 5.52 8.36
N ARG A 12 13.35 5.33 7.18
CA ARG A 12 13.94 4.56 6.08
C ARG A 12 15.27 5.13 5.59
N PHE A 13 15.41 6.47 5.58
CA PHE A 13 16.65 7.10 5.15
C PHE A 13 17.78 6.79 6.14
N LEU A 14 17.55 7.04 7.43
CA LEU A 14 18.59 6.77 8.45
C LEU A 14 18.91 5.29 8.55
N PHE A 15 17.90 4.41 8.41
CA PHE A 15 18.11 2.96 8.41
C PHE A 15 18.99 2.52 7.24
N ALA A 16 18.68 2.99 6.03
CA ALA A 16 19.49 2.69 4.85
C ALA A 16 20.93 3.16 5.02
N GLU A 17 21.15 4.42 5.41
CA GLU A 17 22.49 4.98 5.66
C GLU A 17 23.25 4.19 6.75
N ALA A 18 22.57 3.80 7.83
CA ALA A 18 23.19 3.02 8.91
C ALA A 18 23.56 1.59 8.48
N MET A 19 22.76 0.96 7.63
CA MET A 19 22.96 -0.42 7.17
C MET A 19 23.90 -0.54 5.96
N GLU A 20 24.34 0.57 5.36
CA GLU A 20 25.48 0.56 4.42
C GLU A 20 26.77 0.08 5.08
N ASP A 21 26.92 0.32 6.38
CA ASP A 21 28.00 -0.26 7.17
C ASP A 21 27.77 -1.77 7.35
N PRO A 22 28.64 -2.64 6.78
CA PRO A 22 28.45 -4.08 6.83
C PRO A 22 28.49 -4.65 8.25
N GLN A 23 29.12 -3.94 9.19
CA GLN A 23 29.14 -4.36 10.59
C GLN A 23 27.79 -4.11 11.27
N ASN A 24 27.13 -2.96 10.99
CA ASN A 24 25.79 -2.70 11.50
C ASN A 24 24.80 -3.71 10.96
N MET A 25 24.83 -3.98 9.65
CA MET A 25 23.95 -4.96 9.03
C MET A 25 24.17 -6.36 9.60
N ARG A 26 25.41 -6.77 9.77
CA ARG A 26 25.75 -8.04 10.39
C ARG A 26 25.23 -8.12 11.83
N ASP A 27 25.53 -7.09 12.65
CA ASP A 27 25.11 -7.06 14.05
C ASP A 27 23.58 -7.17 14.18
N VAL A 28 22.82 -6.48 13.32
CA VAL A 28 21.35 -6.55 13.26
C VAL A 28 20.87 -7.96 12.90
N LEU A 29 21.44 -8.56 11.83
CA LEU A 29 21.05 -9.90 11.40
C LEU A 29 21.36 -10.96 12.46
N GLU A 30 22.56 -10.92 13.06
CA GLU A 30 22.99 -11.86 14.09
C GLU A 30 22.12 -11.78 15.36
N ILE A 31 21.73 -10.56 15.76
CA ILE A 31 20.81 -10.37 16.90
C ILE A 31 19.42 -10.93 16.60
N ILE A 32 18.90 -10.69 15.39
CA ILE A 32 17.56 -11.15 14.99
C ILE A 32 17.52 -12.67 14.83
N LEU A 33 18.53 -13.23 14.18
CA LEU A 33 18.55 -14.66 13.80
C LEU A 33 19.13 -15.56 14.89
N GLY A 34 19.86 -15.00 15.86
CA GLY A 34 20.53 -15.76 16.91
C GLY A 34 21.66 -16.67 16.40
N LYS A 35 22.23 -16.38 15.23
CA LYS A 35 23.33 -17.12 14.59
C LYS A 35 24.35 -16.17 13.98
N ASP A 36 25.59 -16.65 13.81
CA ASP A 36 26.63 -15.88 13.12
C ASP A 36 26.26 -15.68 11.63
N VAL A 37 26.54 -14.48 11.11
CA VAL A 37 26.29 -14.12 9.70
C VAL A 37 27.59 -13.52 9.12
N VAL A 38 28.11 -14.11 8.06
CA VAL A 38 29.27 -13.57 7.35
C VAL A 38 28.85 -13.04 6.00
N LEU A 39 28.74 -11.72 5.87
CA LEU A 39 28.31 -11.08 4.64
C LEU A 39 29.32 -11.31 3.50
N LYS A 40 28.81 -11.73 2.34
CA LYS A 40 29.61 -12.00 1.13
C LYS A 40 29.99 -10.70 0.41
N HIS A 41 29.10 -9.71 0.45
CA HIS A 41 29.25 -8.42 -0.21
C HIS A 41 28.78 -7.30 0.73
N LEU A 42 29.12 -6.05 0.40
CA LEU A 42 28.54 -4.90 1.06
C LEU A 42 27.01 -4.91 0.90
N PRO A 43 26.27 -4.53 1.94
CA PRO A 43 24.83 -4.35 1.85
C PRO A 43 24.46 -3.36 0.73
N GLN A 44 23.34 -3.59 0.06
CA GLN A 44 22.83 -2.70 -0.98
C GLN A 44 21.55 -2.05 -0.45
N THR A 45 21.61 -0.74 -0.27
CA THR A 45 20.46 0.03 0.21
C THR A 45 19.61 0.52 -0.95
N GLU A 46 18.32 0.70 -0.71
CA GLU A 46 17.35 1.21 -1.70
C GLU A 46 17.39 0.50 -3.06
N LYS A 47 17.70 -0.79 -3.03
CA LYS A 47 17.83 -1.60 -4.24
C LYS A 47 16.49 -1.71 -4.96
N GLU A 48 16.43 -1.18 -6.17
CA GLU A 48 15.26 -1.36 -7.03
C GLU A 48 15.21 -2.77 -7.60
N ALA A 49 14.11 -3.45 -7.36
CA ALA A 49 13.82 -4.75 -7.93
C ALA A 49 12.58 -4.66 -8.83
N ARG A 50 12.76 -4.98 -10.13
CA ARG A 50 11.70 -5.01 -11.13
C ARG A 50 11.92 -6.20 -12.05
N ILE A 51 10.85 -6.95 -12.33
CA ILE A 51 10.88 -8.09 -13.26
C ILE A 51 10.86 -7.58 -14.70
N SER A 52 10.03 -6.58 -14.99
CA SER A 52 9.95 -5.92 -16.30
C SER A 52 9.33 -4.53 -16.17
N PRO A 53 9.48 -3.65 -17.18
CA PRO A 53 8.88 -2.30 -17.16
C PRO A 53 7.37 -2.27 -16.98
N ALA A 54 6.67 -3.36 -17.36
CA ALA A 54 5.21 -3.48 -17.27
C ALA A 54 4.72 -3.85 -15.86
N TYR A 55 5.62 -4.27 -14.96
CA TYR A 55 5.26 -4.69 -13.61
C TYR A 55 5.65 -3.64 -12.58
N ARG A 56 4.91 -3.66 -11.45
CA ARG A 56 5.23 -2.82 -10.30
C ARG A 56 6.64 -3.17 -9.81
N PHE A 57 7.47 -2.15 -9.58
CA PHE A 57 8.77 -2.35 -8.94
C PHE A 57 8.60 -2.47 -7.41
N ALA A 58 9.55 -3.14 -6.78
CA ALA A 58 9.77 -3.06 -5.34
C ALA A 58 11.08 -2.31 -5.10
N LYS A 59 11.09 -1.47 -4.10
CA LYS A 59 12.30 -0.82 -3.59
C LYS A 59 12.56 -1.44 -2.22
N VAL A 60 13.58 -2.29 -2.17
CA VAL A 60 14.04 -2.99 -0.97
C VAL A 60 14.87 -2.02 -0.13
N ASP A 61 14.57 -1.89 1.17
CA ASP A 61 15.31 -0.92 2.00
C ASP A 61 16.76 -1.33 2.15
N VAL A 62 17.02 -2.56 2.60
CA VAL A 62 18.40 -3.10 2.71
C VAL A 62 18.44 -4.55 2.26
N TRP A 63 19.22 -4.82 1.25
CA TRP A 63 19.48 -6.16 0.72
C TRP A 63 20.91 -6.60 1.08
N ALA A 64 21.04 -7.79 1.61
CA ALA A 64 22.33 -8.40 1.92
C ALA A 64 22.37 -9.87 1.49
N LYS A 65 23.57 -10.40 1.31
CA LYS A 65 23.83 -11.81 1.02
C LYS A 65 25.03 -12.30 1.80
N ASP A 66 24.93 -13.46 2.41
CA ASP A 66 26.02 -14.04 3.18
C ASP A 66 26.85 -15.07 2.37
N THR A 67 27.85 -15.66 3.01
CA THR A 67 28.75 -16.65 2.40
C THR A 67 28.07 -17.99 2.13
N ASP A 68 26.97 -18.29 2.80
CA ASP A 68 26.15 -19.48 2.59
C ASP A 68 25.09 -19.25 1.48
N GLU A 69 25.23 -18.13 0.76
CA GLU A 69 24.36 -17.70 -0.33
C GLU A 69 22.94 -17.31 0.12
N VAL A 70 22.66 -17.20 1.42
CA VAL A 70 21.37 -16.75 1.96
C VAL A 70 21.15 -15.27 1.67
N VAL A 71 19.93 -14.92 1.26
CA VAL A 71 19.53 -13.56 0.93
C VAL A 71 18.67 -12.97 2.04
N TYR A 72 18.99 -11.76 2.43
CA TYR A 72 18.27 -10.99 3.46
C TYR A 72 17.71 -9.71 2.86
N ASP A 73 16.42 -9.50 3.04
CA ASP A 73 15.72 -8.24 2.79
C ASP A 73 15.23 -7.70 4.13
N THR A 74 15.78 -6.56 4.57
CA THR A 74 15.44 -5.97 5.86
C THR A 74 14.81 -4.60 5.66
N GLU A 75 13.57 -4.47 6.13
CA GLU A 75 12.71 -3.32 5.94
C GLU A 75 12.28 -2.70 7.26
N VAL A 76 12.22 -1.38 7.33
CA VAL A 76 11.60 -0.65 8.44
C VAL A 76 10.29 -0.02 8.00
N GLN A 77 9.27 -0.10 8.86
CA GLN A 77 7.93 0.36 8.51
C GLN A 77 7.30 1.15 9.65
N GLY A 78 7.38 2.48 9.60
CA GLY A 78 6.85 3.36 10.65
C GLY A 78 5.31 3.46 10.69
N THR A 79 4.60 3.08 9.62
CA THR A 79 3.13 3.21 9.53
C THR A 79 2.48 1.90 9.11
N ASN A 80 1.39 1.53 9.78
CA ASN A 80 0.64 0.31 9.44
C ASN A 80 -0.23 0.53 8.20
N THR A 81 0.24 0.07 7.05
CA THR A 81 -0.47 0.09 5.76
C THR A 81 -1.47 -1.06 5.59
N LYS A 82 -1.59 -1.96 6.59
CA LYS A 82 -2.48 -3.15 6.61
C LYS A 82 -2.25 -4.14 5.46
N ASN A 83 -1.13 -4.04 4.74
CA ASN A 83 -0.81 -4.88 3.58
C ASN A 83 0.55 -5.58 3.68
N LEU A 84 1.26 -5.44 4.80
CA LEU A 84 2.62 -5.96 4.98
C LEU A 84 2.77 -7.46 4.70
N PRO A 85 1.85 -8.35 5.10
CA PRO A 85 1.97 -9.78 4.78
C PRO A 85 1.92 -10.07 3.27
N LYS A 86 1.10 -9.33 2.51
CA LYS A 86 1.06 -9.47 1.04
C LYS A 86 2.25 -8.79 0.38
N ARG A 87 2.73 -7.70 0.95
CA ARG A 87 3.92 -6.98 0.47
C ARG A 87 5.17 -7.84 0.65
N SER A 88 5.37 -8.49 1.80
CA SER A 88 6.50 -9.37 2.03
C SER A 88 6.55 -10.53 1.02
N ARG A 89 5.38 -11.17 0.73
CA ARG A 89 5.29 -12.20 -0.32
C ARG A 89 5.64 -11.65 -1.70
N TYR A 90 5.24 -10.42 -2.02
CA TYR A 90 5.56 -9.81 -3.31
C TYR A 90 7.06 -9.52 -3.44
N TYR A 91 7.68 -9.00 -2.38
CA TYR A 91 9.13 -8.75 -2.36
C TYR A 91 9.93 -10.04 -2.53
N GLU A 92 9.60 -11.08 -1.78
CA GLU A 92 10.18 -12.41 -1.93
C GLU A 92 10.10 -12.89 -3.38
N SER A 93 8.90 -12.84 -4.00
CA SER A 93 8.73 -13.28 -5.39
C SER A 93 9.58 -12.51 -6.42
N ILE A 94 9.85 -11.24 -6.18
CA ILE A 94 10.71 -10.42 -7.04
C ILE A 94 12.20 -10.77 -6.83
N ILE A 95 12.58 -11.08 -5.60
CA ILE A 95 13.93 -11.54 -5.25
C ILE A 95 14.16 -12.90 -5.92
N ASP A 96 13.27 -13.86 -5.70
CA ASP A 96 13.34 -15.22 -6.23
C ASP A 96 13.45 -15.26 -7.75
N ALA A 97 12.67 -14.43 -8.43
CA ALA A 97 12.71 -14.32 -9.88
C ALA A 97 14.09 -13.96 -10.47
N LYS A 98 15.02 -13.51 -9.64
CA LYS A 98 16.38 -13.11 -10.02
C LYS A 98 17.47 -14.05 -9.50
N LEU A 99 17.14 -15.00 -8.65
CA LEU A 99 18.14 -15.86 -7.99
C LEU A 99 18.64 -16.97 -8.90
N LEU A 100 17.78 -17.54 -9.74
CA LEU A 100 18.18 -18.57 -10.70
C LEU A 100 18.59 -17.96 -12.04
N LYS A 101 19.67 -18.47 -12.61
CA LYS A 101 20.12 -18.06 -13.94
C LYS A 101 19.18 -18.66 -15.03
N PRO A 102 18.98 -17.96 -16.15
CA PRO A 102 18.25 -18.52 -17.28
C PRO A 102 18.84 -19.88 -17.72
N GLY A 103 17.98 -20.89 -17.81
CA GLY A 103 18.39 -22.24 -18.23
C GLY A 103 18.81 -23.19 -17.07
N GLU A 104 18.89 -22.69 -15.84
CA GLU A 104 19.06 -23.57 -14.67
C GLU A 104 17.82 -24.45 -14.49
N ARG A 105 18.03 -25.75 -14.34
CA ARG A 105 16.96 -26.76 -14.22
C ARG A 105 16.78 -27.28 -12.80
N ASP A 106 17.80 -27.07 -11.96
CA ASP A 106 17.81 -27.53 -10.58
C ASP A 106 17.35 -26.39 -9.66
N PHE A 107 16.11 -26.48 -9.22
CA PHE A 107 15.51 -25.52 -8.29
C PHE A 107 16.09 -25.61 -6.87
N ASN A 108 16.78 -26.72 -6.49
CA ASN A 108 17.47 -26.80 -5.20
C ASN A 108 18.67 -25.83 -5.08
N LYS A 109 19.06 -25.20 -6.19
CA LYS A 109 20.07 -24.13 -6.21
C LYS A 109 19.49 -22.75 -5.90
N MET A 110 18.18 -22.64 -5.67
CA MET A 110 17.57 -21.40 -5.23
C MET A 110 18.06 -21.07 -3.82
N ASN A 111 18.39 -19.82 -3.60
CA ASN A 111 18.89 -19.35 -2.32
C ASN A 111 17.78 -19.32 -1.27
N ASP A 112 18.11 -19.59 -0.01
CA ASP A 112 17.22 -19.26 1.09
C ASP A 112 17.04 -17.74 1.19
N VAL A 113 15.81 -17.30 1.50
CA VAL A 113 15.44 -15.90 1.57
C VAL A 113 14.79 -15.56 2.89
N TYR A 114 15.28 -14.53 3.56
CA TYR A 114 14.69 -13.94 4.74
C TYR A 114 14.12 -12.57 4.41
N ILE A 115 12.81 -12.39 4.59
CA ILE A 115 12.16 -11.08 4.54
C ILE A 115 11.90 -10.63 5.98
N ILE A 116 12.62 -9.62 6.43
CA ILE A 116 12.59 -9.11 7.81
C ILE A 116 11.93 -7.74 7.81
N LEU A 117 10.83 -7.58 8.55
CA LEU A 117 10.12 -6.31 8.68
C LEU A 117 10.11 -5.88 10.14
N ILE A 118 10.59 -4.66 10.39
CA ILE A 118 10.66 -4.05 11.71
C ILE A 118 9.64 -2.92 11.79
N ALA A 119 8.75 -2.94 12.80
CA ALA A 119 7.67 -1.97 12.92
C ALA A 119 7.35 -1.62 14.38
N PRO A 120 6.91 -0.37 14.68
CA PRO A 120 6.48 0.05 16.01
C PRO A 120 5.00 -0.25 16.25
N PHE A 121 4.51 -1.40 15.77
CA PHE A 121 3.15 -1.85 15.98
C PHE A 121 3.02 -3.36 15.82
N ASP A 122 2.09 -3.95 16.56
CA ASP A 122 1.75 -5.36 16.44
C ASP A 122 0.80 -5.61 15.27
N LEU A 123 1.29 -6.32 14.26
CA LEU A 123 0.53 -6.65 13.05
C LEU A 123 -0.49 -7.78 13.29
N PHE A 124 -0.23 -8.66 14.26
CA PHE A 124 -0.98 -9.91 14.49
C PHE A 124 -1.79 -9.94 15.79
N GLY A 125 -1.65 -8.91 16.65
CA GLY A 125 -2.44 -8.73 17.87
C GLY A 125 -2.14 -9.74 18.98
N LYS A 126 -0.92 -10.34 18.99
CA LYS A 126 -0.48 -11.28 20.04
C LYS A 126 0.59 -10.70 20.95
N ARG A 127 0.94 -9.43 20.77
CA ARG A 127 1.90 -8.66 21.57
C ARG A 127 3.29 -9.29 21.68
N LYS A 128 3.71 -10.02 20.61
CA LYS A 128 5.04 -10.62 20.56
C LYS A 128 6.04 -9.66 19.93
N TYR A 129 7.29 -9.73 20.37
CA TYR A 129 8.42 -9.03 19.76
C TYR A 129 8.75 -9.57 18.36
N MET A 130 8.58 -10.89 18.17
CA MET A 130 8.93 -11.55 16.92
C MET A 130 7.86 -12.55 16.50
N TYR A 131 7.56 -12.55 15.21
CA TYR A 131 6.71 -13.53 14.54
C TYR A 131 7.46 -14.07 13.33
N THR A 132 7.79 -15.35 13.36
CA THR A 132 8.43 -16.05 12.25
C THR A 132 7.41 -16.89 11.52
N PHE A 133 7.37 -16.77 10.19
CA PHE A 133 6.48 -17.51 9.33
C PHE A 133 7.29 -18.32 8.33
N GLU A 134 7.02 -19.61 8.33
CA GLU A 134 7.48 -20.62 7.38
C GLU A 134 6.28 -21.43 6.92
N MET A 135 6.40 -22.10 5.79
CA MET A 135 5.29 -22.92 5.27
C MET A 135 5.25 -24.28 5.97
N THR A 136 4.10 -24.58 6.59
CA THR A 136 3.83 -25.89 7.21
C THR A 136 2.63 -26.55 6.58
N CYS A 137 2.57 -27.89 6.62
CA CYS A 137 1.43 -28.67 6.14
C CYS A 137 0.21 -28.40 7.03
N LYS A 138 -0.92 -28.04 6.42
CA LYS A 138 -2.16 -27.77 7.16
C LYS A 138 -2.75 -29.04 7.80
N GLU A 139 -2.59 -30.17 7.12
CA GLU A 139 -3.09 -31.47 7.54
C GLU A 139 -2.24 -32.09 8.66
N ASP A 140 -0.93 -31.74 8.70
CA ASP A 140 0.01 -32.12 9.75
C ASP A 140 1.00 -30.99 10.01
N PRO A 141 0.76 -30.13 11.02
CA PRO A 141 1.62 -28.97 11.32
C PRO A 141 3.06 -29.30 11.75
N SER A 142 3.39 -30.56 12.03
CA SER A 142 4.75 -30.99 12.32
C SER A 142 5.63 -31.12 11.06
N VAL A 143 5.01 -31.10 9.88
CA VAL A 143 5.69 -31.19 8.59
C VAL A 143 5.95 -29.78 8.06
N SER A 144 7.21 -29.36 8.01
CA SER A 144 7.65 -28.14 7.32
C SER A 144 7.84 -28.39 5.83
N LEU A 145 7.57 -27.35 4.99
CA LEU A 145 7.82 -27.46 3.56
C LEU A 145 9.30 -27.37 3.20
N GLU A 146 10.11 -26.72 4.05
CA GLU A 146 11.56 -26.58 3.90
C GLU A 146 11.96 -25.96 2.53
N ASP A 147 11.18 -24.97 2.08
CA ASP A 147 11.40 -24.27 0.80
C ASP A 147 12.42 -23.13 0.88
N GLY A 148 13.01 -22.88 2.07
CA GLY A 148 13.99 -21.84 2.31
C GLY A 148 13.41 -20.41 2.40
N ALA A 149 12.08 -20.25 2.38
CA ALA A 149 11.41 -18.96 2.47
C ALA A 149 10.97 -18.66 3.90
N THR A 150 11.61 -17.67 4.54
CA THR A 150 11.31 -17.25 5.91
C THR A 150 10.91 -15.77 5.96
N ARG A 151 9.81 -15.47 6.64
CA ARG A 151 9.36 -14.10 6.88
C ARG A 151 9.32 -13.81 8.37
N ILE A 152 10.05 -12.77 8.80
CA ILE A 152 10.15 -12.35 10.18
C ILE A 152 9.51 -10.97 10.32
N PHE A 153 8.52 -10.86 11.20
CA PHE A 153 7.92 -9.58 11.56
C PHE A 153 8.32 -9.25 12.99
N LEU A 154 8.99 -8.13 13.16
CA LEU A 154 9.47 -7.63 14.44
C LEU A 154 8.61 -6.44 14.88
N ASN A 155 8.18 -6.48 16.14
CA ASN A 155 7.38 -5.44 16.76
C ASN A 155 8.17 -4.82 17.92
N THR A 156 8.46 -3.51 17.86
CA THR A 156 9.22 -2.84 18.93
C THR A 156 8.42 -2.72 20.23
N HIS A 157 7.09 -2.93 20.18
CA HIS A 157 6.17 -2.90 21.33
C HIS A 157 5.74 -4.31 21.78
N GLY A 158 6.63 -5.30 21.72
CA GLY A 158 6.35 -6.64 22.24
C GLY A 158 6.19 -6.64 23.77
N GLU A 159 5.48 -7.64 24.29
CA GLU A 159 5.23 -7.82 25.74
C GLU A 159 5.72 -9.19 26.24
N ASN A 160 6.50 -9.93 25.46
CA ASN A 160 6.98 -11.28 25.75
C ASN A 160 8.52 -11.38 25.81
N PRO A 161 9.22 -10.59 26.65
CA PRO A 161 10.68 -10.53 26.65
C PRO A 161 11.34 -11.88 27.03
N ASP A 162 10.64 -12.76 27.75
CA ASP A 162 11.15 -14.06 28.15
C ASP A 162 11.18 -15.10 27.01
N GLU A 163 10.50 -14.82 25.90
CA GLU A 163 10.43 -15.71 24.72
C GLU A 163 11.47 -15.36 23.63
N VAL A 164 12.22 -14.29 23.80
CA VAL A 164 13.23 -13.82 22.84
C VAL A 164 14.55 -13.48 23.56
N SER A 165 15.63 -13.30 22.79
CA SER A 165 16.89 -12.89 23.42
C SER A 165 16.78 -11.49 24.03
N PRO A 166 17.38 -11.22 25.20
CA PRO A 166 17.42 -9.88 25.77
C PRO A 166 18.03 -8.84 24.80
N GLU A 167 19.03 -9.25 24.03
CA GLU A 167 19.70 -8.39 23.05
C GLU A 167 18.74 -7.98 21.91
N LEU A 168 17.81 -8.85 21.49
CA LEU A 168 16.77 -8.49 20.51
C LEU A 168 15.81 -7.44 21.08
N VAL A 169 15.42 -7.56 22.33
CA VAL A 169 14.57 -6.54 22.99
C VAL A 169 15.30 -5.20 23.04
N GLU A 170 16.57 -5.20 23.45
CA GLU A 170 17.40 -3.98 23.45
C GLU A 170 17.51 -3.38 22.06
N LEU A 171 17.77 -4.18 21.03
CA LEU A 171 17.86 -3.72 19.63
C LEU A 171 16.56 -3.09 19.15
N LEU A 172 15.41 -3.72 19.41
CA LEU A 172 14.11 -3.21 18.98
C LEU A 172 13.77 -1.88 19.66
N HIS A 173 14.03 -1.75 20.96
CA HIS A 173 13.86 -0.48 21.66
C HIS A 173 14.82 0.59 21.15
N TYR A 174 16.08 0.21 20.88
CA TYR A 174 17.08 1.12 20.32
C TYR A 174 16.71 1.60 18.91
N ILE A 175 16.18 0.73 18.05
CA ILE A 175 15.70 1.11 16.71
C ILE A 175 14.61 2.19 16.80
N GLU A 176 13.70 2.07 17.74
CA GLU A 176 12.63 3.05 17.96
C GLU A 176 13.13 4.34 18.61
N HIS A 177 14.11 4.23 19.52
CA HIS A 177 14.66 5.34 20.30
C HIS A 177 16.17 5.45 20.09
N THR A 178 16.61 5.84 18.88
CA THR A 178 18.02 5.90 18.49
C THR A 178 18.71 7.13 19.11
N THR A 179 18.93 7.08 20.45
CA THR A 179 19.56 8.12 21.24
C THR A 179 20.76 7.56 22.03
N GLN A 180 21.63 8.48 22.50
CA GLN A 180 22.77 8.08 23.35
C GLN A 180 22.29 7.48 24.67
N ASP A 181 21.29 8.09 25.31
CA ASP A 181 20.77 7.63 26.61
C ASP A 181 20.19 6.20 26.50
N MET A 182 19.49 5.88 25.38
CA MET A 182 18.98 4.53 25.15
C MET A 182 20.13 3.55 24.95
N ALA A 183 21.14 3.90 24.15
CA ALA A 183 22.30 3.04 23.93
C ALA A 183 23.08 2.79 25.24
N ASP A 184 23.28 3.82 26.05
CA ASP A 184 23.97 3.70 27.35
C ASP A 184 23.22 2.80 28.34
N GLY A 185 21.90 2.67 28.21
CA GLY A 185 21.07 1.76 28.97
C GLY A 185 21.13 0.30 28.51
N CYS A 186 21.60 0.03 27.30
CA CYS A 186 21.74 -1.32 26.74
C CYS A 186 22.99 -2.03 27.30
N LYS A 187 22.92 -3.36 27.41
CA LYS A 187 24.05 -4.20 27.78
C LYS A 187 24.87 -4.64 26.55
N SER A 188 24.26 -4.58 25.36
CA SER A 188 24.86 -5.03 24.12
C SER A 188 25.98 -4.10 23.65
N GLU A 189 27.18 -4.64 23.57
CA GLU A 189 28.34 -3.96 22.97
C GLU A 189 28.16 -3.65 21.48
N ARG A 190 27.34 -4.44 20.78
CA ARG A 190 26.98 -4.22 19.36
C ARG A 190 26.17 -2.94 19.21
N ILE A 191 25.19 -2.72 20.09
CA ILE A 191 24.36 -1.51 20.09
C ILE A 191 25.22 -0.27 20.42
N HIS A 192 26.11 -0.35 21.37
CA HIS A 192 27.06 0.75 21.70
C HIS A 192 27.93 1.13 20.49
N LYS A 193 28.44 0.14 19.75
CA LYS A 193 29.23 0.38 18.55
C LYS A 193 28.36 0.97 17.42
N MET A 194 27.16 0.45 17.24
CA MET A 194 26.19 0.96 16.27
C MET A 194 25.86 2.43 16.57
N GLN A 195 25.58 2.79 17.82
CA GLN A 195 25.32 4.17 18.21
C GLN A 195 26.46 5.12 17.84
N LYS A 196 27.71 4.73 18.05
CA LYS A 196 28.86 5.56 17.65
C LYS A 196 28.88 5.83 16.14
N ARG A 197 28.61 4.81 15.32
CA ARG A 197 28.53 4.97 13.86
C ARG A 197 27.36 5.86 13.46
N ILE A 198 26.20 5.66 14.09
CA ILE A 198 25.00 6.49 13.83
C ILE A 198 25.20 7.95 14.23
N CYS A 199 25.91 8.21 15.33
CA CYS A 199 26.30 9.57 15.69
C CYS A 199 27.16 10.22 14.60
N SER A 200 28.09 9.49 14.01
CA SER A 200 28.91 9.98 12.89
C SER A 200 28.05 10.28 11.65
N ILE A 201 27.09 9.40 11.32
CA ILE A 201 26.13 9.61 10.23
C ILE A 201 25.31 10.88 10.48
N LYS A 202 24.71 11.02 11.66
CA LYS A 202 23.86 12.16 12.04
C LYS A 202 24.62 13.50 12.08
N SER A 203 25.94 13.49 12.26
CA SER A 203 26.81 14.66 12.27
C SER A 203 27.46 14.96 10.91
N SER A 204 27.27 14.12 9.90
CA SER A 204 27.85 14.28 8.57
C SER A 204 27.09 15.33 7.76
N GLU A 205 27.83 16.34 7.26
CA GLU A 205 27.26 17.35 6.33
C GLU A 205 26.83 16.70 5.01
N GLU A 206 27.59 15.74 4.51
CA GLU A 206 27.27 15.03 3.26
C GLU A 206 25.95 14.26 3.38
N VAL A 207 25.78 13.52 4.50
CA VAL A 207 24.52 12.81 4.76
C VAL A 207 23.35 13.78 4.93
N SER A 208 23.60 14.93 5.60
CA SER A 208 22.57 15.96 5.74
C SER A 208 22.12 16.51 4.40
N VAL A 209 23.04 16.73 3.46
CA VAL A 209 22.70 17.18 2.09
C VAL A 209 21.87 16.11 1.36
N ARG A 210 22.29 14.83 1.40
CA ARG A 210 21.52 13.73 0.79
C ARG A 210 20.12 13.61 1.39
N TYR A 211 19.99 13.78 2.69
CA TYR A 211 18.70 13.74 3.38
C TYR A 211 17.78 14.88 2.91
N MET A 212 18.30 16.11 2.81
CA MET A 212 17.56 17.27 2.30
C MET A 212 17.08 17.05 0.87
N GLN A 213 17.98 16.64 -0.03
CA GLN A 213 17.64 16.37 -1.43
C GLN A 213 16.52 15.32 -1.55
N ARG A 214 16.64 14.23 -0.81
CA ARG A 214 15.62 13.19 -0.81
C ARG A 214 14.27 13.67 -0.27
N TRP A 215 14.30 14.50 0.76
CA TRP A 215 13.07 15.09 1.30
C TRP A 215 12.41 16.02 0.28
N GLU A 216 13.17 16.86 -0.41
CA GLU A 216 12.69 17.73 -1.48
C GLU A 216 12.06 16.92 -2.62
N GLU A 217 12.72 15.86 -3.08
CA GLU A 217 12.19 14.96 -4.10
C GLU A 217 10.84 14.35 -3.68
N MET A 218 10.75 13.85 -2.43
CA MET A 218 9.50 13.27 -1.92
C MET A 218 8.36 14.29 -1.81
N GLU A 219 8.66 15.54 -1.43
CA GLU A 219 7.65 16.59 -1.37
C GLU A 219 7.17 16.99 -2.77
N MET A 220 8.07 17.09 -3.74
CA MET A 220 7.71 17.32 -5.15
C MET A 220 6.84 16.18 -5.71
N GLU A 221 7.18 14.92 -5.44
CA GLU A 221 6.36 13.76 -5.84
C GLU A 221 4.97 13.78 -5.22
N LYS A 222 4.86 14.12 -3.92
CA LYS A 222 3.57 14.23 -3.22
C LYS A 222 2.72 15.36 -3.80
N GLU A 223 3.33 16.49 -4.10
CA GLU A 223 2.62 17.64 -4.68
C GLU A 223 2.11 17.30 -6.08
N ALA A 224 2.94 16.71 -6.93
CA ALA A 224 2.55 16.21 -8.25
C ALA A 224 1.41 15.17 -8.19
N ALA A 225 1.49 14.21 -7.27
CA ALA A 225 0.45 13.22 -7.05
C ALA A 225 -0.87 13.85 -6.56
N ARG A 226 -0.79 14.87 -5.69
CA ARG A 226 -1.95 15.62 -5.21
C ARG A 226 -2.62 16.40 -6.33
N GLU A 227 -1.85 17.10 -7.16
CA GLU A 227 -2.37 17.85 -8.31
C GLU A 227 -3.05 16.90 -9.32
N LEU A 228 -2.42 15.76 -9.63
CA LEU A 228 -3.00 14.75 -10.51
C LEU A 228 -4.33 14.23 -9.95
N GLY A 229 -4.36 13.86 -8.68
CA GLY A 229 -5.58 13.37 -8.02
C GLY A 229 -6.71 14.40 -7.99
N LEU A 230 -6.40 15.70 -7.80
CA LEU A 230 -7.37 16.78 -7.89
C LEU A 230 -7.91 16.96 -9.32
N ALA A 231 -7.05 16.88 -10.33
CA ALA A 231 -7.44 16.98 -11.73
C ALA A 231 -8.35 15.80 -12.17
N GLU A 232 -7.99 14.59 -11.78
CA GLU A 232 -8.78 13.38 -12.02
C GLU A 232 -10.15 13.46 -11.33
N GLY A 233 -10.18 13.80 -10.02
CA GLY A 233 -11.42 13.94 -9.26
C GLY A 233 -12.33 15.02 -9.83
N ARG A 234 -11.79 16.16 -10.30
CA ARG A 234 -12.56 17.21 -10.98
C ARG A 234 -13.17 16.71 -12.29
N THR A 235 -12.39 16.00 -13.10
CA THR A 235 -12.85 15.45 -14.38
C THR A 235 -13.95 14.41 -14.18
N GLN A 236 -13.76 13.52 -13.20
CA GLN A 236 -14.76 12.50 -12.85
C GLN A 236 -16.04 13.15 -12.33
N GLY A 237 -15.96 14.08 -11.40
CA GLY A 237 -17.13 14.78 -10.84
C GLY A 237 -17.92 15.55 -11.90
N LEU A 238 -17.23 16.23 -12.85
CA LEU A 238 -17.90 16.88 -13.98
C LEU A 238 -18.63 15.88 -14.90
N THR A 239 -18.01 14.75 -15.18
CA THR A 239 -18.59 13.70 -16.03
C THR A 239 -19.80 13.06 -15.38
N GLU A 240 -19.68 12.69 -14.11
CA GLU A 240 -20.77 12.10 -13.32
C GLU A 240 -21.95 13.08 -13.18
N GLY A 241 -21.68 14.34 -12.77
CA GLY A 241 -22.69 15.37 -12.61
C GLY A 241 -23.42 15.68 -13.92
N ARG A 242 -22.71 15.74 -15.06
CA ARG A 242 -23.33 15.92 -16.37
C ARG A 242 -24.22 14.74 -16.75
N THR A 243 -23.76 13.51 -16.50
CA THR A 243 -24.53 12.29 -16.83
C THR A 243 -25.79 12.20 -16.00
N GLN A 244 -25.67 12.47 -14.69
CA GLN A 244 -26.81 12.47 -13.76
C GLN A 244 -27.81 13.58 -14.10
N GLY A 245 -27.37 14.81 -14.31
CA GLY A 245 -28.23 15.94 -14.66
C GLY A 245 -28.99 15.72 -15.98
N LEU A 246 -28.33 15.11 -16.99
CA LEU A 246 -29.00 14.74 -18.24
C LEU A 246 -30.08 13.64 -18.03
N ALA A 247 -29.80 12.66 -17.16
CA ALA A 247 -30.76 11.59 -16.86
C ALA A 247 -31.95 12.12 -16.08
N GLU A 248 -31.73 12.94 -15.07
CA GLU A 248 -32.78 13.59 -14.26
C GLU A 248 -33.65 14.51 -15.12
N GLY A 249 -33.05 15.43 -15.88
CA GLY A 249 -33.78 16.35 -16.76
C GLY A 249 -34.61 15.63 -17.83
N ARG A 250 -34.12 14.50 -18.38
CA ARG A 250 -34.91 13.65 -19.28
C ARG A 250 -36.07 12.94 -18.58
N ALA A 251 -35.84 12.53 -17.32
CA ALA A 251 -36.93 11.86 -16.56
C ALA A 251 -38.04 12.87 -16.19
N GLU A 252 -37.65 14.06 -15.72
CA GLU A 252 -38.56 15.15 -15.40
C GLU A 252 -39.35 15.62 -16.63
N GLY A 253 -38.68 15.94 -17.73
CA GLY A 253 -39.37 16.36 -18.96
C GLY A 253 -40.33 15.30 -19.54
N ARG A 254 -39.99 14.00 -19.37
CA ARG A 254 -40.95 12.93 -19.75
C ARG A 254 -42.12 12.84 -18.79
N ALA A 255 -41.94 13.10 -17.49
CA ALA A 255 -43.01 13.08 -16.51
C ALA A 255 -43.95 14.26 -16.72
N GLU A 256 -43.43 15.45 -16.94
CA GLU A 256 -44.17 16.66 -17.25
C GLU A 256 -44.99 16.52 -18.55
N GLY A 257 -44.34 16.13 -19.66
CA GLY A 257 -45.02 15.91 -20.94
C GLY A 257 -46.13 14.84 -20.87
N ARG A 258 -45.96 13.79 -20.04
CA ARG A 258 -47.06 12.81 -19.80
C ARG A 258 -48.18 13.39 -18.96
N ALA A 259 -47.88 14.26 -17.99
CA ALA A 259 -48.90 14.91 -17.17
C ALA A 259 -49.72 15.92 -18.00
N GLU A 260 -49.06 16.73 -18.81
CA GLU A 260 -49.68 17.66 -19.74
C GLU A 260 -50.56 16.94 -20.77
N GLY A 261 -50.04 15.91 -21.43
CA GLY A 261 -50.77 15.12 -22.39
C GLY A 261 -52.02 14.43 -21.80
N ARG A 262 -51.96 13.97 -20.54
CA ARG A 262 -53.13 13.44 -19.83
C ARG A 262 -54.16 14.52 -19.55
N SER A 263 -53.71 15.71 -19.15
CA SER A 263 -54.58 16.84 -18.87
C SER A 263 -55.30 17.32 -20.15
N SER A 264 -54.57 17.44 -21.26
CA SER A 264 -55.14 17.85 -22.56
C SER A 264 -56.11 16.80 -23.09
N MET A 265 -55.78 15.51 -22.95
CA MET A 265 -56.70 14.42 -23.32
C MET A 265 -58.00 14.44 -22.48
N ALA A 266 -57.88 14.65 -21.16
CA ALA A 266 -59.07 14.74 -20.28
C ALA A 266 -59.97 15.92 -20.69
N ARG A 267 -59.40 17.10 -20.97
CA ARG A 267 -60.14 18.26 -21.46
C ARG A 267 -60.84 18.01 -22.79
N LEU A 268 -60.21 17.28 -23.71
CA LEU A 268 -60.79 16.88 -24.98
C LEU A 268 -62.00 15.94 -24.78
N ILE A 269 -61.85 14.93 -23.92
CA ILE A 269 -62.92 14.00 -23.59
C ILE A 269 -64.13 14.72 -22.96
N ASP A 270 -63.90 15.64 -22.01
CA ASP A 270 -64.94 16.40 -21.35
C ASP A 270 -65.76 17.22 -22.39
N LYS A 271 -65.02 17.95 -23.29
CA LYS A 271 -65.69 18.71 -24.35
C LYS A 271 -66.52 17.84 -25.31
N LEU A 272 -65.94 16.70 -25.71
CA LEU A 272 -66.67 15.75 -26.57
C LEU A 272 -67.93 15.18 -25.90
N LEU A 273 -67.90 14.96 -24.58
CA LEU A 273 -69.05 14.51 -23.81
C LEU A 273 -70.14 15.62 -23.67
N GLU A 274 -69.73 16.87 -23.45
CA GLU A 274 -70.59 18.04 -23.41
C GLU A 274 -71.41 18.22 -24.74
N GLU A 275 -70.68 17.93 -25.86
CA GLU A 275 -71.37 18.02 -27.21
C GLU A 275 -72.04 16.72 -27.62
N ASN A 276 -72.16 15.72 -26.75
CA ASN A 276 -72.74 14.42 -26.99
C ASN A 276 -72.13 13.60 -28.15
N ARG A 277 -70.81 13.82 -28.39
CA ARG A 277 -69.97 13.19 -29.43
C ARG A 277 -69.30 11.90 -28.93
N ILE A 278 -70.07 10.93 -28.44
CA ILE A 278 -69.59 9.71 -27.78
C ILE A 278 -68.77 8.81 -28.73
N GLU A 279 -69.14 8.74 -30.00
CA GLU A 279 -68.45 7.94 -31.01
C GLU A 279 -67.06 8.50 -31.29
N ASP A 280 -66.87 9.84 -31.23
CA ASP A 280 -65.54 10.48 -31.34
C ASP A 280 -64.66 10.19 -30.16
N CYS A 281 -65.20 10.07 -28.94
CA CYS A 281 -64.45 9.61 -27.76
C CYS A 281 -63.88 8.20 -27.93
N LYS A 282 -64.59 7.30 -28.62
CA LYS A 282 -64.11 5.95 -28.92
C LYS A 282 -63.02 5.96 -30.02
N ARG A 283 -63.15 6.90 -30.96
CA ARG A 283 -62.25 7.00 -32.10
C ARG A 283 -60.93 7.60 -31.76
N ILE A 284 -60.87 8.64 -30.90
CA ILE A 284 -59.59 9.28 -30.47
C ILE A 284 -58.62 8.29 -29.80
N ALA A 285 -59.15 7.24 -29.14
CA ALA A 285 -58.33 6.21 -28.52
C ALA A 285 -57.59 5.31 -29.53
N LYS A 286 -58.03 5.28 -30.81
CA LYS A 286 -57.51 4.39 -31.86
C LYS A 286 -56.92 5.14 -33.04
N ASP A 287 -57.19 6.43 -33.18
CA ASP A 287 -56.78 7.27 -34.31
C ASP A 287 -56.08 8.54 -33.79
N PRO A 288 -54.73 8.51 -33.69
CA PRO A 288 -53.96 9.67 -33.20
C PRO A 288 -54.11 10.93 -34.06
N GLU A 289 -54.23 10.78 -35.37
CA GLU A 289 -54.40 11.93 -36.30
C GLU A 289 -55.72 12.62 -36.06
N PHE A 290 -56.79 11.82 -35.91
CA PHE A 290 -58.09 12.33 -35.57
C PHE A 290 -58.17 12.99 -34.19
N CYS A 291 -57.42 12.44 -33.22
CA CYS A 291 -57.29 13.04 -31.89
C CYS A 291 -56.62 14.42 -31.99
N GLN A 292 -55.52 14.53 -32.74
CA GLN A 292 -54.82 15.81 -32.94
C GLN A 292 -55.71 16.84 -33.65
N HIS A 293 -56.45 16.46 -34.67
CA HIS A 293 -57.37 17.33 -35.37
C HIS A 293 -58.49 17.89 -34.43
N LEU A 294 -59.01 17.06 -33.55
CA LEU A 294 -59.95 17.50 -32.55
C LEU A 294 -59.36 18.40 -31.47
N MET A 295 -58.13 18.16 -31.06
CA MET A 295 -57.41 19.06 -30.16
C MET A 295 -57.24 20.46 -30.76
N GLU A 296 -56.92 20.54 -32.06
CA GLU A 296 -56.85 21.80 -32.81
C GLU A 296 -58.21 22.46 -32.94
N GLU A 297 -59.29 21.71 -33.29
CA GLU A 297 -60.66 22.17 -33.39
C GLU A 297 -61.19 22.82 -32.08
N PHE A 298 -60.82 22.22 -30.92
CA PHE A 298 -61.20 22.70 -29.61
C PHE A 298 -60.22 23.64 -28.94
N GLY A 299 -59.11 23.97 -29.62
CA GLY A 299 -58.07 24.86 -29.10
C GLY A 299 -57.40 24.33 -27.80
N ILE A 300 -57.20 23.02 -27.73
CA ILE A 300 -56.56 22.34 -26.59
C ILE A 300 -55.11 22.12 -26.97
N GLU A 301 -54.22 22.77 -26.25
CA GLU A 301 -52.74 22.60 -26.32
C GLU A 301 -52.30 21.44 -25.43
#